data_bfaba0042b2e6d641f51973ca9a3b3e7
#
_entry.id   bfaba0042b2e6d641f51973ca9a3b3e7
#
_cell.length_a   1.000
_cell.length_b   1.000
_cell.length_c   1.000
_cell.angle_alpha   90.00
_cell.angle_beta   90.00
_cell.angle_gamma   90.00
#
_symmetry.space_group_name_H-M   'P 1'
#
loop_
_entity.id
_entity.type
_entity.pdbx_description
1 polymer ?
#
loop_
_entity_poly.entity_id
_entity_poly.type
_entity_poly.pdbx_seq_one_letter_code
_entity_poly.pdbx_strand_id
1 'polypeptide(L)'
;MADVRTNIQSIDPVWEQIQDEARQAVLDEPLVGGFVHACILHHKSLEKALSYRVAAKLASNEMSMVVVREIVEEAYAAEPALVAASRADLVAIFERDPACHRLLQPILYFKGYQAIQAYRVGHYLWTQGHHDLAYFFQMRVSEIFGVDIHPAARIGRGIMIDHAHSIVIGETAVVGDNVSMLHSVTLGGTGKEEEDRHPKIGNGVL
;
A
#
# COMPACT_ATOMS: atom_id res chain seq x y z
N MET A 1 -24.39 -7.53 -38.56
CA MET A 1 -22.99 -7.90 -38.31
C MET A 1 -22.63 -7.31 -36.96
N ALA A 2 -22.63 -8.14 -35.93
CA ALA A 2 -22.28 -7.69 -34.57
C ALA A 2 -20.75 -7.54 -34.46
N ASP A 3 -20.32 -6.36 -34.11
CA ASP A 3 -18.91 -6.00 -33.87
C ASP A 3 -18.43 -6.76 -32.63
N VAL A 4 -17.73 -7.85 -32.82
CA VAL A 4 -17.03 -8.59 -31.75
C VAL A 4 -15.77 -7.79 -31.42
N ARG A 5 -15.94 -6.73 -30.63
CA ARG A 5 -14.80 -6.11 -29.95
C ARG A 5 -14.35 -7.10 -28.89
N THR A 6 -13.35 -7.87 -29.24
CA THR A 6 -12.57 -8.67 -28.31
C THR A 6 -12.08 -7.74 -27.21
N ASN A 7 -12.68 -7.88 -26.03
CA ASN A 7 -12.23 -7.23 -24.81
C ASN A 7 -10.88 -7.88 -24.44
N ILE A 8 -9.79 -7.37 -25.04
CA ILE A 8 -8.44 -7.74 -24.65
C ILE A 8 -8.27 -7.09 -23.28
N GLN A 9 -8.60 -7.81 -22.22
CA GLN A 9 -8.17 -7.45 -20.87
C GLN A 9 -6.65 -7.31 -20.96
N SER A 10 -6.14 -6.11 -20.67
CA SER A 10 -4.70 -5.89 -20.58
C SER A 10 -4.16 -6.88 -19.55
N ILE A 11 -3.30 -7.79 -19.99
CA ILE A 11 -2.63 -8.76 -19.15
C ILE A 11 -1.82 -7.97 -18.13
N ASP A 12 -2.08 -8.18 -16.83
CA ASP A 12 -1.29 -7.65 -15.73
C ASP A 12 -0.33 -8.74 -15.24
N PRO A 13 0.92 -8.79 -15.74
CA PRO A 13 1.82 -9.90 -15.46
C PRO A 13 2.17 -9.99 -13.96
N VAL A 14 2.19 -8.87 -13.24
CA VAL A 14 2.41 -8.86 -11.79
C VAL A 14 1.26 -9.55 -11.07
N TRP A 15 0.03 -9.25 -11.47
CA TRP A 15 -1.16 -9.86 -10.86
C TRP A 15 -1.28 -11.35 -11.20
N GLU A 16 -0.99 -11.74 -12.43
CA GLU A 16 -0.99 -13.16 -12.84
C GLU A 16 0.03 -13.96 -12.02
N GLN A 17 1.26 -13.45 -11.87
CA GLN A 17 2.27 -14.09 -11.05
C GLN A 17 1.82 -14.23 -9.59
N ILE A 18 1.25 -13.18 -8.99
CA ILE A 18 0.72 -13.23 -7.61
C ILE A 18 -0.36 -14.32 -7.48
N GLN A 19 -1.24 -14.45 -8.45
CA GLN A 19 -2.28 -15.49 -8.43
C GLN A 19 -1.71 -16.90 -8.54
N ASP A 20 -0.71 -17.11 -9.38
CA ASP A 20 -0.03 -18.41 -9.51
C ASP A 20 0.71 -18.78 -8.23
N GLU A 21 1.45 -17.84 -7.65
CA GLU A 21 2.11 -18.01 -6.36
C GLU A 21 1.11 -18.31 -5.22
N ALA A 22 -0.07 -17.67 -5.27
CA ALA A 22 -1.13 -17.92 -4.30
C ALA A 22 -1.74 -19.32 -4.45
N ARG A 23 -1.97 -19.81 -5.67
CA ARG A 23 -2.44 -21.19 -5.93
C ARG A 23 -1.43 -22.20 -5.41
N GLN A 24 -0.14 -21.97 -5.69
CA GLN A 24 0.92 -22.85 -5.20
C GLN A 24 0.98 -22.86 -3.66
N ALA A 25 0.90 -21.70 -3.01
CA ALA A 25 0.89 -21.61 -1.55
C ALA A 25 -0.24 -22.41 -0.88
N VAL A 26 -1.43 -22.44 -1.50
CA VAL A 26 -2.56 -23.25 -1.00
C VAL A 26 -2.32 -24.76 -1.18
N LEU A 27 -1.66 -25.14 -2.27
CA LEU A 27 -1.30 -26.56 -2.51
C LEU A 27 -0.23 -27.05 -1.52
N ASP A 28 0.77 -26.21 -1.25
CA ASP A 28 1.87 -26.54 -0.35
C ASP A 28 1.43 -26.54 1.13
N GLU A 29 0.57 -25.58 1.51
CA GLU A 29 0.11 -25.39 2.88
C GLU A 29 -1.43 -25.18 2.93
N PRO A 30 -2.24 -26.25 2.88
CA PRO A 30 -3.71 -26.11 2.86
C PRO A 30 -4.32 -25.33 4.05
N LEU A 31 -3.63 -25.28 5.19
CA LEU A 31 -4.10 -24.55 6.38
C LEU A 31 -4.16 -23.03 6.17
N VAL A 32 -3.33 -22.46 5.27
CA VAL A 32 -3.42 -21.04 4.91
C VAL A 32 -4.45 -20.78 3.81
N GLY A 33 -5.06 -21.81 3.25
CA GLY A 33 -5.95 -21.73 2.08
C GLY A 33 -7.07 -20.71 2.22
N GLY A 34 -7.79 -20.72 3.36
CA GLY A 34 -8.86 -19.75 3.61
C GLY A 34 -8.37 -18.29 3.61
N PHE A 35 -7.22 -18.04 4.21
CA PHE A 35 -6.61 -16.71 4.24
C PHE A 35 -6.13 -16.26 2.85
N VAL A 36 -5.43 -17.11 2.10
CA VAL A 36 -4.95 -16.80 0.75
C VAL A 36 -6.11 -16.60 -0.22
N HIS A 37 -7.16 -17.43 -0.11
CA HIS A 37 -8.38 -17.28 -0.90
C HIS A 37 -9.04 -15.92 -0.64
N ALA A 38 -9.25 -15.55 0.62
CA ALA A 38 -9.89 -14.29 0.98
C ALA A 38 -9.08 -13.07 0.53
N CYS A 39 -7.74 -13.12 0.61
CA CYS A 39 -6.88 -11.99 0.29
C CYS A 39 -6.56 -11.86 -1.20
N ILE A 40 -6.49 -12.97 -1.95
CA ILE A 40 -5.96 -12.98 -3.32
C ILE A 40 -6.91 -13.68 -4.30
N LEU A 41 -7.16 -15.00 -4.12
CA LEU A 41 -7.77 -15.82 -5.16
C LEU A 41 -9.26 -15.49 -5.44
N HIS A 42 -9.94 -14.87 -4.47
CA HIS A 42 -11.32 -14.38 -4.65
C HIS A 42 -11.40 -13.12 -5.51
N HIS A 43 -10.29 -12.44 -5.76
CA HIS A 43 -10.26 -11.15 -6.45
C HIS A 43 -9.84 -11.29 -7.91
N LYS A 44 -10.37 -10.41 -8.77
CA LYS A 44 -10.12 -10.43 -10.21
C LYS A 44 -8.93 -9.56 -10.63
N SER A 45 -8.44 -8.72 -9.72
CA SER A 45 -7.38 -7.76 -10.01
C SER A 45 -6.67 -7.31 -8.74
N LEU A 46 -5.47 -6.73 -8.92
CA LEU A 46 -4.64 -6.26 -7.81
C LEU A 46 -5.35 -5.20 -6.95
N GLU A 47 -6.02 -4.24 -7.58
CA GLU A 47 -6.75 -3.18 -6.84
C GLU A 47 -7.87 -3.75 -5.97
N LYS A 48 -8.56 -4.81 -6.42
CA LYS A 48 -9.61 -5.46 -5.61
C LYS A 48 -9.02 -6.25 -4.45
N ALA A 49 -7.88 -6.88 -4.64
CA ALA A 49 -7.15 -7.58 -3.58
C ALA A 49 -6.59 -6.58 -2.54
N LEU A 50 -6.00 -5.49 -3.01
CA LEU A 50 -5.48 -4.43 -2.13
C LEU A 50 -6.60 -3.74 -1.35
N SER A 51 -7.74 -3.43 -1.99
CA SER A 51 -8.88 -2.82 -1.28
C SER A 51 -9.38 -3.71 -0.15
N TYR A 52 -9.50 -5.01 -0.40
CA TYR A 52 -9.82 -5.98 0.64
C TYR A 52 -8.76 -6.02 1.74
N ARG A 53 -7.48 -6.08 1.36
CA ARG A 53 -6.38 -6.23 2.33
C ARG A 53 -6.23 -5.01 3.23
N VAL A 54 -6.28 -3.80 2.66
CA VAL A 54 -6.26 -2.54 3.41
C VAL A 54 -7.47 -2.47 4.35
N ALA A 55 -8.67 -2.75 3.85
CA ALA A 55 -9.88 -2.71 4.65
C ALA A 55 -9.85 -3.73 5.80
N ALA A 56 -9.40 -4.96 5.55
CA ALA A 56 -9.29 -5.99 6.58
C ALA A 56 -8.30 -5.62 7.70
N LYS A 57 -7.32 -4.75 7.40
CA LYS A 57 -6.37 -4.26 8.40
C LYS A 57 -6.89 -3.03 9.13
N LEU A 58 -7.44 -2.04 8.42
CA LEU A 58 -7.81 -0.76 9.00
C LEU A 58 -9.18 -0.74 9.68
N ALA A 59 -10.05 -1.70 9.38
CA ALA A 59 -11.35 -1.80 10.03
C ALA A 59 -11.24 -1.87 11.56
N SER A 60 -12.25 -1.32 12.22
CA SER A 60 -12.36 -1.30 13.68
C SER A 60 -13.85 -1.34 14.09
N ASN A 61 -14.11 -1.24 15.39
CA ASN A 61 -15.46 -1.06 15.89
C ASN A 61 -16.05 0.32 15.51
N GLU A 62 -15.20 1.28 15.19
CA GLU A 62 -15.59 2.66 14.82
C GLU A 62 -15.93 2.77 13.33
N MET A 63 -15.24 2.02 12.47
CA MET A 63 -15.47 2.00 11.03
C MET A 63 -15.37 0.58 10.49
N SER A 64 -16.48 0.09 9.92
CA SER A 64 -16.58 -1.28 9.44
C SER A 64 -15.69 -1.56 8.22
N MET A 65 -15.34 -2.83 8.01
CA MET A 65 -14.56 -3.26 6.85
C MET A 65 -15.23 -2.91 5.51
N VAL A 66 -16.55 -2.93 5.46
CA VAL A 66 -17.31 -2.58 4.24
C VAL A 66 -17.07 -1.13 3.88
N VAL A 67 -17.22 -0.21 4.83
CA VAL A 67 -17.02 1.24 4.62
C VAL A 67 -15.58 1.55 4.23
N VAL A 68 -14.59 0.99 4.95
CA VAL A 68 -13.17 1.21 4.59
C VAL A 68 -12.89 0.69 3.19
N ARG A 69 -13.46 -0.46 2.81
CA ARG A 69 -13.27 -1.04 1.47
C ARG A 69 -13.87 -0.15 0.38
N GLU A 70 -15.06 0.38 0.57
CA GLU A 70 -15.70 1.32 -0.36
C GLU A 70 -14.83 2.55 -0.58
N ILE A 71 -14.33 3.17 0.49
CA ILE A 71 -13.39 4.32 0.40
C ILE A 71 -12.14 3.98 -0.42
N VAL A 72 -11.52 2.83 -0.18
CA VAL A 72 -10.32 2.41 -0.93
C VAL A 72 -10.64 2.13 -2.40
N GLU A 73 -11.77 1.48 -2.69
CA GLU A 73 -12.20 1.18 -4.06
C GLU A 73 -12.51 2.46 -4.84
N GLU A 74 -13.15 3.44 -4.21
CA GLU A 74 -13.40 4.76 -4.80
C GLU A 74 -12.08 5.50 -5.09
N ALA A 75 -11.13 5.51 -4.16
CA ALA A 75 -9.81 6.11 -4.36
C ALA A 75 -9.07 5.48 -5.54
N TYR A 76 -9.04 4.15 -5.65
CA TYR A 76 -8.39 3.45 -6.76
C TYR A 76 -9.08 3.66 -8.11
N ALA A 77 -10.41 3.82 -8.12
CA ALA A 77 -11.17 4.11 -9.33
C ALA A 77 -10.94 5.55 -9.81
N ALA A 78 -10.86 6.50 -8.87
CA ALA A 78 -10.66 7.93 -9.19
C ALA A 78 -9.20 8.24 -9.57
N GLU A 79 -8.22 7.54 -8.95
CA GLU A 79 -6.79 7.79 -9.16
C GLU A 79 -6.02 6.48 -9.44
N PRO A 80 -6.03 5.98 -10.69
CA PRO A 80 -5.36 4.73 -11.07
C PRO A 80 -3.85 4.73 -10.83
N ALA A 81 -3.21 5.91 -10.68
CA ALA A 81 -1.80 6.03 -10.36
C ALA A 81 -1.46 5.43 -9.00
N LEU A 82 -2.41 5.35 -8.07
CA LEU A 82 -2.23 4.67 -6.77
C LEU A 82 -1.93 3.18 -6.95
N VAL A 83 -2.67 2.52 -7.84
CA VAL A 83 -2.46 1.09 -8.13
C VAL A 83 -1.16 0.88 -8.91
N ALA A 84 -0.82 1.78 -9.83
CA ALA A 84 0.46 1.74 -10.53
C ALA A 84 1.65 1.90 -9.56
N ALA A 85 1.56 2.79 -8.57
CA ALA A 85 2.55 2.93 -7.52
C ALA A 85 2.65 1.66 -6.66
N SER A 86 1.51 1.03 -6.33
CA SER A 86 1.48 -0.25 -5.60
C SER A 86 2.23 -1.36 -6.32
N ARG A 87 2.10 -1.46 -7.65
CA ARG A 87 2.87 -2.41 -8.47
C ARG A 87 4.36 -2.11 -8.42
N ALA A 88 4.74 -0.84 -8.56
CA ALA A 88 6.13 -0.43 -8.49
C ALA A 88 6.76 -0.75 -7.11
N ASP A 89 6.01 -0.56 -6.04
CA ASP A 89 6.46 -0.90 -4.68
C ASP A 89 6.64 -2.43 -4.51
N LEU A 90 5.75 -3.26 -5.07
CA LEU A 90 5.89 -4.73 -5.07
C LEU A 90 7.17 -5.18 -5.77
N VAL A 91 7.40 -4.66 -6.98
CA VAL A 91 8.59 -4.99 -7.76
C VAL A 91 9.85 -4.53 -7.03
N ALA A 92 9.84 -3.32 -6.47
CA ALA A 92 10.96 -2.79 -5.71
C ALA A 92 11.35 -3.66 -4.50
N ILE A 93 10.35 -4.16 -3.75
CA ILE A 93 10.59 -5.06 -2.63
C ILE A 93 11.14 -6.39 -3.12
N PHE A 94 10.54 -6.98 -4.15
CA PHE A 94 10.96 -8.26 -4.71
C PHE A 94 12.42 -8.22 -5.23
N GLU A 95 12.83 -7.10 -5.83
CA GLU A 95 14.18 -6.92 -6.38
C GLU A 95 15.25 -6.59 -5.33
N ARG A 96 14.85 -5.94 -4.20
CA ARG A 96 15.82 -5.37 -3.26
C ARG A 96 15.90 -6.09 -1.93
N ASP A 97 14.84 -6.80 -1.52
CA ASP A 97 14.82 -7.56 -0.29
C ASP A 97 15.21 -9.03 -0.55
N PRO A 98 16.42 -9.46 -0.12
CA PRO A 98 16.85 -10.85 -0.30
C PRO A 98 15.96 -11.89 0.38
N ALA A 99 15.12 -11.48 1.34
CA ALA A 99 14.16 -12.34 2.03
C ALA A 99 12.81 -12.45 1.26
N CYS A 100 12.61 -11.62 0.25
CA CYS A 100 11.40 -11.64 -0.57
C CYS A 100 11.59 -12.55 -1.79
N HIS A 101 10.99 -13.72 -1.77
CA HIS A 101 11.11 -14.72 -2.84
C HIS A 101 9.88 -14.80 -3.76
N ARG A 102 8.80 -14.10 -3.41
CA ARG A 102 7.52 -14.12 -4.13
C ARG A 102 6.85 -12.75 -4.06
N LEU A 103 6.24 -12.29 -5.15
CA LEU A 103 5.43 -11.07 -5.19
C LEU A 103 4.22 -11.12 -4.24
N LEU A 104 3.75 -12.31 -3.92
CA LEU A 104 2.69 -12.56 -2.96
C LEU A 104 3.05 -12.12 -1.53
N GLN A 105 4.33 -12.24 -1.13
CA GLN A 105 4.76 -12.03 0.26
C GLN A 105 4.50 -10.61 0.78
N PRO A 106 4.82 -9.53 0.06
CA PRO A 106 4.54 -8.17 0.55
C PRO A 106 3.07 -7.92 0.81
N ILE A 107 2.19 -8.41 -0.05
CA ILE A 107 0.74 -8.21 0.09
C ILE A 107 0.23 -8.90 1.37
N LEU A 108 0.66 -10.13 1.61
CA LEU A 108 0.12 -10.94 2.71
C LEU A 108 0.82 -10.66 4.05
N TYR A 109 2.14 -10.44 4.05
CA TYR A 109 2.95 -10.56 5.26
C TYR A 109 3.78 -9.33 5.60
N PHE A 110 4.16 -8.47 4.63
CA PHE A 110 5.07 -7.36 4.91
C PHE A 110 4.29 -6.10 5.28
N LYS A 111 4.32 -5.76 6.55
CA LYS A 111 3.54 -4.64 7.07
C LYS A 111 3.96 -3.28 6.50
N GLY A 112 5.23 -3.10 6.10
CA GLY A 112 5.72 -1.89 5.45
C GLY A 112 5.02 -1.63 4.12
N TYR A 113 4.87 -2.67 3.28
CA TYR A 113 4.10 -2.58 2.06
C TYR A 113 2.62 -2.23 2.33
N GLN A 114 2.00 -2.91 3.28
CA GLN A 114 0.59 -2.68 3.61
C GLN A 114 0.36 -1.27 4.15
N ALA A 115 1.28 -0.76 4.97
CA ALA A 115 1.22 0.59 5.53
C ALA A 115 1.32 1.66 4.44
N ILE A 116 2.25 1.52 3.48
CA ILE A 116 2.42 2.51 2.41
C ILE A 116 1.21 2.52 1.47
N GLN A 117 0.57 1.36 1.20
CA GLN A 117 -0.64 1.35 0.39
C GLN A 117 -1.82 2.05 1.10
N ALA A 118 -1.97 1.83 2.39
CA ALA A 118 -2.98 2.53 3.18
C ALA A 118 -2.70 4.05 3.26
N TYR A 119 -1.44 4.45 3.43
CA TYR A 119 -1.01 5.85 3.38
C TYR A 119 -1.37 6.48 2.03
N ARG A 120 -1.14 5.82 0.88
CA ARG A 120 -1.47 6.36 -0.44
C ARG A 120 -2.94 6.72 -0.57
N VAL A 121 -3.83 5.90 -0.02
CA VAL A 121 -5.27 6.21 0.05
C VAL A 121 -5.52 7.41 0.97
N GLY A 122 -4.90 7.45 2.15
CA GLY A 122 -4.97 8.58 3.06
C GLY A 122 -4.48 9.90 2.43
N HIS A 123 -3.39 9.85 1.65
CA HIS A 123 -2.89 10.99 0.89
C HIS A 123 -3.87 11.46 -0.19
N TYR A 124 -4.47 10.54 -0.93
CA TYR A 124 -5.52 10.86 -1.89
C TYR A 124 -6.69 11.57 -1.20
N LEU A 125 -7.20 11.04 -0.11
CA LEU A 125 -8.28 11.65 0.67
C LEU A 125 -7.91 13.06 1.13
N TRP A 126 -6.67 13.25 1.59
CA TRP A 126 -6.14 14.56 1.98
C TRP A 126 -6.19 15.56 0.82
N THR A 127 -5.73 15.17 -0.37
CA THR A 127 -5.71 16.02 -1.56
C THR A 127 -7.12 16.36 -2.08
N GLN A 128 -8.11 15.52 -1.76
CA GLN A 128 -9.53 15.78 -2.07
C GLN A 128 -10.25 16.60 -0.98
N GLY A 129 -9.54 17.04 0.09
CA GLY A 129 -10.11 17.81 1.18
C GLY A 129 -10.84 16.98 2.25
N HIS A 130 -10.75 15.65 2.19
CA HIS A 130 -11.33 14.74 3.19
C HIS A 130 -10.36 14.51 4.36
N HIS A 131 -10.02 15.61 5.07
CA HIS A 131 -8.94 15.61 6.07
C HIS A 131 -9.22 14.67 7.24
N ASP A 132 -10.44 14.62 7.77
CA ASP A 132 -10.78 13.75 8.90
C ASP A 132 -10.67 12.26 8.53
N LEU A 133 -11.08 11.87 7.33
CA LEU A 133 -10.86 10.51 6.81
C LEU A 133 -9.37 10.21 6.62
N ALA A 134 -8.60 11.17 6.14
CA ALA A 134 -7.16 11.02 5.98
C ALA A 134 -6.46 10.82 7.35
N TYR A 135 -6.85 11.57 8.37
CA TYR A 135 -6.37 11.37 9.75
C TYR A 135 -6.82 10.04 10.34
N PHE A 136 -8.05 9.60 10.06
CA PHE A 136 -8.48 8.27 10.46
C PHE A 136 -7.58 7.17 9.88
N PHE A 137 -7.24 7.25 8.59
CA PHE A 137 -6.30 6.32 7.95
C PHE A 137 -4.92 6.38 8.60
N GLN A 138 -4.37 7.58 8.83
CA GLN A 138 -3.08 7.77 9.53
C GLN A 138 -3.09 7.11 10.91
N MET A 139 -4.11 7.40 11.72
CA MET A 139 -4.27 6.84 13.07
C MET A 139 -4.25 5.31 13.02
N ARG A 140 -5.07 4.71 12.13
CA ARG A 140 -5.14 3.24 12.02
C ARG A 140 -3.83 2.62 11.52
N VAL A 141 -3.14 3.25 10.58
CA VAL A 141 -1.83 2.81 10.08
C VAL A 141 -0.80 2.85 11.20
N SER A 142 -0.76 3.93 11.97
CA SER A 142 0.13 4.09 13.11
C SER A 142 -0.13 3.02 14.18
N GLU A 143 -1.39 2.81 14.54
CA GLU A 143 -1.80 1.84 15.56
C GLU A 143 -1.47 0.38 15.16
N ILE A 144 -1.75 -0.01 13.92
CA ILE A 144 -1.65 -1.40 13.47
C ILE A 144 -0.24 -1.77 13.02
N PHE A 145 0.45 -0.86 12.33
CA PHE A 145 1.74 -1.15 11.71
C PHE A 145 2.93 -0.52 12.45
N GLY A 146 2.70 0.45 13.35
CA GLY A 146 3.77 1.25 13.96
C GLY A 146 4.46 2.15 12.93
N VAL A 147 3.69 2.63 11.94
CA VAL A 147 4.12 3.49 10.85
C VAL A 147 3.24 4.72 10.85
N ASP A 148 3.81 5.85 11.23
CA ASP A 148 3.12 7.14 11.32
C ASP A 148 3.55 8.04 10.15
N ILE A 149 2.71 8.13 9.13
CA ILE A 149 2.96 8.98 7.96
C ILE A 149 1.84 10.01 7.88
N HIS A 150 2.18 11.28 8.00
CA HIS A 150 1.20 12.35 7.83
C HIS A 150 0.62 12.33 6.40
N PRO A 151 -0.70 12.43 6.22
CA PRO A 151 -1.33 12.28 4.90
C PRO A 151 -0.93 13.38 3.91
N ALA A 152 -0.48 14.55 4.37
CA ALA A 152 0.04 15.62 3.50
C ALA A 152 1.47 15.33 2.98
N ALA A 153 2.23 14.43 3.59
CA ALA A 153 3.55 14.05 3.10
C ALA A 153 3.47 13.58 1.64
N ARG A 154 4.53 13.77 0.88
CA ARG A 154 4.59 13.37 -0.53
C ARG A 154 5.58 12.24 -0.71
N ILE A 155 5.11 11.07 -1.09
CA ILE A 155 5.95 9.88 -1.26
C ILE A 155 5.80 9.34 -2.69
N GLY A 156 6.92 9.16 -3.37
CA GLY A 156 7.01 8.61 -4.71
C GLY A 156 6.62 7.13 -4.80
N ARG A 157 7.05 6.46 -5.84
CA ARG A 157 6.78 5.04 -6.13
C ARG A 157 8.06 4.20 -6.10
N GLY A 158 7.92 2.88 -6.06
CA GLY A 158 9.06 1.98 -5.92
C GLY A 158 9.65 2.05 -4.50
N ILE A 159 8.79 2.19 -3.50
CA ILE A 159 9.17 2.34 -2.10
C ILE A 159 9.25 0.98 -1.42
N MET A 160 10.38 0.72 -0.77
CA MET A 160 10.55 -0.40 0.16
C MET A 160 10.69 0.13 1.58
N ILE A 161 9.85 -0.36 2.50
CA ILE A 161 10.00 -0.13 3.94
C ILE A 161 10.16 -1.49 4.60
N ASP A 162 11.40 -1.83 4.93
CA ASP A 162 11.73 -3.12 5.54
C ASP A 162 11.54 -3.05 7.06
N HIS A 163 11.02 -4.15 7.64
CA HIS A 163 10.63 -4.27 9.05
C HIS A 163 9.57 -3.25 9.51
N ALA A 164 9.63 -2.01 9.07
CA ALA A 164 8.64 -0.95 9.26
C ALA A 164 8.22 -0.72 10.73
N HIS A 165 9.13 -0.85 11.68
CA HIS A 165 8.92 -0.47 13.07
C HIS A 165 9.33 0.98 13.31
N SER A 166 8.48 1.75 14.02
CA SER A 166 8.81 3.11 14.46
C SER A 166 9.21 4.05 13.31
N ILE A 167 8.47 4.01 12.22
CA ILE A 167 8.61 4.95 11.12
C ILE A 167 7.76 6.18 11.43
N VAL A 168 8.35 7.36 11.29
CA VAL A 168 7.64 8.65 11.40
C VAL A 168 7.98 9.52 10.21
N ILE A 169 6.98 9.95 9.46
CA ILE A 169 7.14 10.85 8.30
C ILE A 169 6.18 12.03 8.46
N GLY A 170 6.75 13.22 8.68
CA GLY A 170 5.98 14.42 9.00
C GLY A 170 5.35 15.09 7.78
N GLU A 171 4.47 16.05 8.06
CA GLU A 171 3.54 16.72 7.14
C GLU A 171 4.18 17.23 5.84
N THR A 172 5.29 17.95 5.94
CA THR A 172 5.93 18.58 4.76
C THR A 172 7.06 17.74 4.18
N ALA A 173 7.26 16.49 4.67
CA ALA A 173 8.30 15.60 4.16
C ALA A 173 8.05 15.24 2.69
N VAL A 174 9.15 15.06 1.96
CA VAL A 174 9.12 14.58 0.58
C VAL A 174 10.05 13.38 0.47
N VAL A 175 9.56 12.30 -0.11
CA VAL A 175 10.33 11.10 -0.43
C VAL A 175 10.20 10.84 -1.93
N GLY A 176 11.33 10.78 -2.62
CA GLY A 176 11.37 10.54 -4.06
C GLY A 176 11.04 9.11 -4.45
N ASP A 177 11.24 8.79 -5.73
CA ASP A 177 11.05 7.45 -6.27
C ASP A 177 12.20 6.50 -5.87
N ASN A 178 11.90 5.21 -5.81
CA ASN A 178 12.89 4.15 -5.61
C ASN A 178 13.70 4.26 -4.31
N VAL A 179 13.06 4.72 -3.24
CA VAL A 179 13.67 4.85 -1.92
C VAL A 179 13.44 3.58 -1.11
N SER A 180 14.48 3.17 -0.37
CA SER A 180 14.42 2.08 0.59
C SER A 180 14.64 2.62 2.00
N MET A 181 13.83 2.19 2.96
CA MET A 181 13.94 2.56 4.37
C MET A 181 13.93 1.30 5.24
N LEU A 182 14.72 1.30 6.29
CA LEU A 182 14.65 0.30 7.35
C LEU A 182 13.73 0.79 8.49
N HIS A 183 13.75 0.09 9.61
CA HIS A 183 13.03 0.49 10.82
C HIS A 183 13.62 1.78 11.45
N SER A 184 12.85 2.42 12.32
CA SER A 184 13.26 3.58 13.14
C SER A 184 13.72 4.80 12.33
N VAL A 185 13.22 4.97 11.10
CA VAL A 185 13.45 6.16 10.30
C VAL A 185 12.47 7.26 10.73
N THR A 186 13.00 8.44 11.06
CA THR A 186 12.21 9.61 11.41
C THR A 186 12.53 10.76 10.46
N LEU A 187 11.56 11.13 9.64
CA LEU A 187 11.57 12.35 8.83
C LEU A 187 10.75 13.42 9.56
N GLY A 188 11.26 13.84 10.71
CA GLY A 188 10.61 14.76 11.64
C GLY A 188 11.08 16.21 11.47
N GLY A 189 10.32 17.14 12.02
CA GLY A 189 10.66 18.56 12.12
C GLY A 189 11.00 18.98 13.55
N THR A 190 11.58 20.17 13.71
CA THR A 190 12.00 20.71 15.01
C THR A 190 10.83 21.19 15.87
N GLY A 191 9.63 21.28 15.33
CA GLY A 191 8.43 21.77 16.04
C GLY A 191 8.41 23.27 16.33
N LYS A 192 9.39 24.04 15.80
CA LYS A 192 9.49 25.49 16.02
C LYS A 192 9.08 26.33 14.82
N GLU A 193 8.88 25.69 13.67
CA GLU A 193 8.53 26.31 12.40
C GLU A 193 7.22 25.74 11.89
N GLU A 194 6.35 26.60 11.36
CA GLU A 194 5.06 26.21 10.83
C GLU A 194 5.09 25.86 9.33
N GLU A 195 6.14 26.31 8.61
CA GLU A 195 6.31 26.13 7.18
C GLU A 195 7.00 24.79 6.83
N ASP A 196 7.85 24.80 5.80
CA ASP A 196 8.53 23.60 5.27
C ASP A 196 9.65 23.11 6.21
N ARG A 197 9.31 22.25 7.18
CA ARG A 197 10.14 21.86 8.32
C ARG A 197 10.63 20.41 8.33
N HIS A 198 10.24 19.61 7.31
CA HIS A 198 10.58 18.18 7.27
C HIS A 198 11.59 17.86 6.16
N PRO A 199 12.37 16.78 6.30
CA PRO A 199 13.38 16.36 5.32
C PRO A 199 12.82 16.11 3.91
N LYS A 200 13.72 16.29 2.92
CA LYS A 200 13.47 15.95 1.52
C LYS A 200 14.46 14.86 1.10
N ILE A 201 13.94 13.68 0.85
CA ILE A 201 14.70 12.50 0.43
C ILE A 201 14.63 12.42 -1.09
N GLY A 202 15.78 12.37 -1.74
CA GLY A 202 15.88 12.25 -3.21
C GLY A 202 15.53 10.84 -3.71
N ASN A 203 15.54 10.68 -5.03
CA ASN A 203 15.32 9.37 -5.66
C ASN A 203 16.47 8.40 -5.36
N GLY A 204 16.16 7.13 -5.20
CA GLY A 204 17.15 6.05 -5.08
C GLY A 204 17.94 6.04 -3.77
N VAL A 205 17.49 6.74 -2.74
CA VAL A 205 18.14 6.76 -1.42
C VAL A 205 17.86 5.45 -0.67
N LEU A 206 18.88 4.96 0.02
CA LEU A 206 18.81 3.84 0.97
C LEU A 206 19.20 4.34 2.35
#